data_a38434e511a95226c4c190ff462aee92
#
_entry.id   a38434e511a95226c4c190ff462aee92
#
_cell.length_a   1.000
_cell.length_b   1.000
_cell.length_c   1.000
_cell.angle_alpha   90.00
_cell.angle_beta   90.00
_cell.angle_gamma   90.00
#
_symmetry.space_group_name_H-M   'P 1'
#
loop_
_entity.id
_entity.type
_entity.pdbx_description
1 polymer ?
#
loop_
_entity_poly.entity_id
_entity_poly.type
_entity_poly.pdbx_seq_one_letter_code
_entity_poly.pdbx_strand_id
1 'polypeptide(L)'
;ENLNWVDGETQAFLDSLVESLPAARMLLMVNYRPEYTHGWGSKSYYTQFRIDPLEPESAEELLQAILGPDVALQPLKQLLVQQTEGNPFFLEECVQSLVEMGALTGVRGQYRLQTAVETLQMPPTVQAVLASRIDRLEPEDKRLLQAASVIGKDIPFALLDAIAELPEETLRSGLMRLQSAEFIYE
;
A
#
# COMPACT_ATOMS: atom_id res chain seq x y z
N GLU A 1 11.49 -6.24 9.20
CA GLU A 1 10.85 -5.44 8.15
C GLU A 1 11.65 -4.15 7.90
N ASN A 2 11.91 -3.81 6.64
CA ASN A 2 12.53 -2.57 6.18
C ASN A 2 13.88 -2.21 6.83
N LEU A 3 14.92 -2.92 6.46
CA LEU A 3 16.29 -2.77 7.00
C LEU A 3 16.91 -1.38 6.76
N ASN A 4 16.30 -0.53 5.96
CA ASN A 4 16.80 0.83 5.69
C ASN A 4 16.91 1.72 6.94
N TRP A 5 16.18 1.37 8.00
CA TRP A 5 16.10 2.13 9.24
C TRP A 5 16.83 1.45 10.42
N VAL A 6 17.58 0.40 10.13
CA VAL A 6 18.32 -0.38 11.14
C VAL A 6 19.49 0.46 11.64
N ASP A 7 19.65 0.52 12.96
CA ASP A 7 20.84 1.09 13.60
C ASP A 7 22.04 0.11 13.57
N GLY A 8 23.22 0.62 13.90
CA GLY A 8 24.45 -0.16 13.83
C GLY A 8 24.50 -1.36 14.79
N GLU A 9 23.84 -1.30 15.94
CA GLU A 9 23.82 -2.41 16.90
C GLU A 9 22.90 -3.53 16.41
N THR A 10 21.71 -3.15 15.89
CA THR A 10 20.79 -4.11 15.27
C THR A 10 21.40 -4.73 14.01
N GLN A 11 22.15 -3.97 13.21
CA GLN A 11 22.88 -4.50 12.07
C GLN A 11 23.92 -5.54 12.50
N ALA A 12 24.71 -5.26 13.53
CA ALA A 12 25.70 -6.20 14.04
C ALA A 12 25.05 -7.49 14.60
N PHE A 13 23.88 -7.36 15.24
CA PHE A 13 23.09 -8.51 15.66
C PHE A 13 22.60 -9.34 14.45
N LEU A 14 22.08 -8.70 13.41
CA LEU A 14 21.64 -9.38 12.20
C LEU A 14 22.79 -10.08 11.48
N ASP A 15 23.96 -9.46 11.42
CA ASP A 15 25.17 -10.07 10.85
C ASP A 15 25.54 -11.36 11.62
N SER A 16 25.51 -11.32 12.94
CA SER A 16 25.76 -12.51 13.78
C SER A 16 24.70 -13.60 13.58
N LEU A 17 23.43 -13.19 13.45
CA LEU A 17 22.32 -14.11 13.17
C LEU A 17 22.51 -14.78 11.81
N VAL A 18 22.84 -14.02 10.78
CA VAL A 18 23.10 -14.55 9.42
C VAL A 18 24.24 -15.57 9.43
N GLU A 19 25.33 -15.32 10.17
CA GLU A 19 26.42 -16.29 10.30
C GLU A 19 25.99 -17.61 10.97
N SER A 20 25.00 -17.58 11.83
CA SER A 20 24.49 -18.77 12.54
C SER A 20 23.45 -19.58 11.73
N LEU A 21 22.87 -19.02 10.65
CA LEU A 21 21.81 -19.66 9.86
C LEU A 21 22.16 -21.06 9.34
N PRO A 22 23.40 -21.36 8.85
CA PRO A 22 23.72 -22.69 8.35
C PRO A 22 23.60 -23.80 9.39
N ALA A 23 23.73 -23.47 10.68
CA ALA A 23 23.62 -24.43 11.78
C ALA A 23 22.21 -24.51 12.37
N ALA A 24 21.27 -23.67 11.91
CA ALA A 24 19.92 -23.56 12.43
C ALA A 24 18.87 -24.00 11.39
N ARG A 25 17.75 -24.55 11.84
CA ARG A 25 16.56 -24.79 11.00
C ARG A 25 15.72 -23.52 10.94
N MET A 26 16.25 -22.48 10.29
CA MET A 26 15.65 -21.16 10.26
C MET A 26 15.71 -20.59 8.85
N LEU A 27 14.65 -19.90 8.44
CA LEU A 27 14.61 -19.03 7.26
C LEU A 27 14.50 -17.59 7.76
N LEU A 28 15.47 -16.76 7.38
CA LEU A 28 15.42 -15.31 7.60
C LEU A 28 14.99 -14.64 6.30
N MET A 29 13.84 -13.97 6.31
CA MET A 29 13.35 -13.17 5.20
C MET A 29 13.38 -11.69 5.61
N VAL A 30 14.04 -10.88 4.80
CA VAL A 30 14.19 -9.45 5.03
C VAL A 30 13.83 -8.66 3.77
N ASN A 31 13.31 -7.45 3.94
CA ASN A 31 13.13 -6.52 2.84
C ASN A 31 13.95 -5.24 3.08
N TYR A 32 14.42 -4.66 2.01
CA TYR A 32 15.19 -3.41 2.04
C TYR A 32 15.12 -2.71 0.68
N ARG A 33 15.44 -1.43 0.68
CA ARG A 33 15.54 -0.63 -0.55
C ARG A 33 16.94 -0.76 -1.17
N PRO A 34 17.11 -0.41 -2.46
CA PRO A 34 18.40 -0.52 -3.16
C PRO A 34 19.55 0.24 -2.49
N GLU A 35 19.26 1.27 -1.70
CA GLU A 35 20.28 2.07 -1.01
C GLU A 35 20.89 1.37 0.20
N TYR A 36 20.20 0.35 0.73
CA TYR A 36 20.71 -0.43 1.86
C TYR A 36 21.83 -1.36 1.40
N THR A 37 22.94 -1.34 2.13
CA THR A 37 24.11 -2.17 1.85
C THR A 37 24.39 -3.15 2.98
N HIS A 38 24.73 -4.39 2.61
CA HIS A 38 25.07 -5.45 3.55
C HIS A 38 26.15 -6.38 2.98
N GLY A 39 26.82 -7.15 3.87
CA GLY A 39 27.88 -8.10 3.49
C GLY A 39 27.40 -9.50 3.12
N TRP A 40 26.09 -9.76 3.07
CA TRP A 40 25.55 -11.14 3.01
C TRP A 40 25.56 -11.74 1.60
N GLY A 41 25.67 -10.93 0.56
CA GLY A 41 25.56 -11.35 -0.84
C GLY A 41 26.59 -12.41 -1.29
N SER A 42 27.71 -12.58 -0.55
CA SER A 42 28.72 -13.60 -0.81
C SER A 42 28.41 -14.98 -0.19
N LYS A 43 27.35 -15.09 0.62
CA LYS A 43 27.01 -16.34 1.30
C LYS A 43 26.27 -17.29 0.35
N SER A 44 26.64 -18.57 0.34
CA SER A 44 26.02 -19.58 -0.54
C SER A 44 24.54 -19.87 -0.23
N TYR A 45 24.09 -19.51 0.97
CA TYR A 45 22.70 -19.65 1.42
C TYR A 45 21.91 -18.33 1.35
N TYR A 46 22.46 -17.28 0.75
CA TYR A 46 21.78 -16.03 0.48
C TYR A 46 21.11 -16.07 -0.90
N THR A 47 19.86 -15.64 -0.93
CA THR A 47 19.13 -15.43 -2.19
C THR A 47 18.47 -14.07 -2.18
N GLN A 48 18.69 -13.29 -3.22
CA GLN A 48 18.07 -11.98 -3.40
C GLN A 48 16.98 -12.05 -4.46
N PHE A 49 15.79 -11.59 -4.11
CA PHE A 49 14.71 -11.34 -5.06
C PHE A 49 14.59 -9.84 -5.27
N ARG A 50 14.71 -9.41 -6.51
CA ARG A 50 14.45 -8.03 -6.88
C ARG A 50 12.99 -7.89 -7.26
N ILE A 51 12.32 -6.89 -6.69
CA ILE A 51 10.93 -6.54 -7.01
C ILE A 51 11.00 -5.24 -7.80
N ASP A 52 10.87 -5.36 -9.10
CA ASP A 52 10.82 -4.22 -10.02
C ASP A 52 9.36 -3.79 -10.26
N PRO A 53 9.10 -2.56 -10.75
CA PRO A 53 7.79 -2.17 -11.26
C PRO A 53 7.26 -3.18 -12.29
N LEU A 54 5.95 -3.27 -12.41
CA LEU A 54 5.31 -4.13 -13.42
C LEU A 54 5.67 -3.62 -14.82
N GLU A 55 6.00 -4.55 -15.72
CA GLU A 55 6.08 -4.25 -17.15
C GLU A 55 4.70 -3.76 -17.65
N PRO A 56 4.65 -2.94 -18.72
CA PRO A 56 3.40 -2.36 -19.21
C PRO A 56 2.27 -3.37 -19.42
N GLU A 57 2.59 -4.54 -19.98
CA GLU A 57 1.62 -5.62 -20.23
C GLU A 57 1.04 -6.17 -18.93
N SER A 58 1.89 -6.41 -17.91
CA SER A 58 1.45 -6.88 -16.60
C SER A 58 0.65 -5.83 -15.84
N ALA A 59 1.00 -4.55 -15.98
CA ALA A 59 0.25 -3.43 -15.41
C ALA A 59 -1.15 -3.30 -16.07
N GLU A 60 -1.23 -3.50 -17.39
CA GLU A 60 -2.51 -3.54 -18.11
C GLU A 60 -3.36 -4.75 -17.68
N GLU A 61 -2.78 -5.92 -17.48
CA GLU A 61 -3.47 -7.11 -16.95
C GLU A 61 -4.04 -6.84 -15.55
N LEU A 62 -3.25 -6.23 -14.67
CA LEU A 62 -3.72 -5.83 -13.34
C LEU A 62 -4.90 -4.87 -13.44
N LEU A 63 -4.79 -3.82 -14.26
CA LEU A 63 -5.88 -2.86 -14.49
C LEU A 63 -7.11 -3.52 -15.15
N GLN A 64 -6.91 -4.49 -16.02
CA GLN A 64 -8.00 -5.27 -16.59
C GLN A 64 -8.75 -6.08 -15.52
N ALA A 65 -8.03 -6.67 -14.59
CA ALA A 65 -8.63 -7.40 -13.46
C ALA A 65 -9.39 -6.47 -12.50
N ILE A 66 -8.85 -5.27 -12.26
CA ILE A 66 -9.46 -4.30 -11.34
C ILE A 66 -10.64 -3.56 -11.99
N LEU A 67 -10.44 -3.00 -13.17
CA LEU A 67 -11.43 -2.13 -13.84
C LEU A 67 -12.46 -2.89 -14.63
N GLY A 68 -12.09 -4.05 -15.21
CA GLY A 68 -12.93 -4.86 -16.07
C GLY A 68 -12.63 -4.68 -17.56
N PRO A 69 -13.40 -5.40 -18.42
CA PRO A 69 -13.11 -5.53 -19.85
C PRO A 69 -13.67 -4.39 -20.73
N ASP A 70 -14.28 -3.35 -20.14
CA ASP A 70 -14.88 -2.28 -20.92
C ASP A 70 -13.82 -1.55 -21.77
N VAL A 71 -14.02 -1.53 -23.09
CA VAL A 71 -13.13 -0.86 -24.05
C VAL A 71 -13.07 0.66 -23.82
N ALA A 72 -14.14 1.24 -23.29
CA ALA A 72 -14.16 2.68 -22.95
C ALA A 72 -13.14 3.06 -21.86
N LEU A 73 -12.66 2.08 -21.07
CA LEU A 73 -11.63 2.28 -20.05
C LEU A 73 -10.20 2.21 -20.60
N GLN A 74 -10.00 1.86 -21.86
CA GLN A 74 -8.65 1.71 -22.43
C GLN A 74 -7.79 3.00 -22.35
N PRO A 75 -8.31 4.20 -22.67
CA PRO A 75 -7.55 5.43 -22.49
C PRO A 75 -7.16 5.70 -21.03
N LEU A 76 -8.05 5.37 -20.09
CA LEU A 76 -7.75 5.48 -18.65
C LEU A 76 -6.66 4.50 -18.22
N LYS A 77 -6.70 3.25 -18.67
CA LYS A 77 -5.67 2.24 -18.36
C LYS A 77 -4.29 2.72 -18.83
N GLN A 78 -4.20 3.21 -20.06
CA GLN A 78 -2.94 3.75 -20.60
C GLN A 78 -2.42 4.93 -19.79
N LEU A 79 -3.30 5.87 -19.43
CA LEU A 79 -2.94 7.00 -18.58
C LEU A 79 -2.39 6.53 -17.21
N LEU A 80 -3.07 5.57 -16.56
CA LEU A 80 -2.67 5.04 -15.27
C LEU A 80 -1.32 4.34 -15.33
N VAL A 81 -1.08 3.47 -16.32
CA VAL A 81 0.22 2.78 -16.50
C VAL A 81 1.34 3.81 -16.67
N GLN A 82 1.13 4.82 -17.52
CA GLN A 82 2.14 5.85 -17.77
C GLN A 82 2.45 6.68 -16.51
N GLN A 83 1.43 7.04 -15.73
CA GLN A 83 1.59 7.90 -14.56
C GLN A 83 2.21 7.17 -13.37
N THR A 84 1.92 5.89 -13.21
CA THR A 84 2.36 5.10 -12.06
C THR A 84 3.67 4.36 -12.31
N GLU A 85 4.19 4.42 -13.56
CA GLU A 85 5.41 3.73 -13.97
C GLU A 85 5.40 2.24 -13.59
N GLY A 86 4.24 1.59 -13.63
CA GLY A 86 4.07 0.18 -13.30
C GLY A 86 4.10 -0.14 -11.79
N ASN A 87 4.04 0.85 -10.91
CA ASN A 87 3.92 0.59 -9.47
C ASN A 87 2.51 0.08 -9.15
N PRO A 88 2.33 -1.20 -8.74
CA PRO A 88 1.01 -1.79 -8.56
C PRO A 88 0.20 -1.12 -7.43
N PHE A 89 0.86 -0.76 -6.34
CA PHE A 89 0.21 -0.04 -5.24
C PHE A 89 -0.29 1.33 -5.69
N PHE A 90 0.51 2.06 -6.46
CA PHE A 90 0.09 3.36 -6.99
C PHE A 90 -1.07 3.21 -7.98
N LEU A 91 -1.08 2.15 -8.81
CA LEU A 91 -2.20 1.83 -9.70
C LEU A 91 -3.50 1.62 -8.92
N GLU A 92 -3.48 0.78 -7.88
CA GLU A 92 -4.65 0.51 -7.04
C GLU A 92 -5.15 1.77 -6.33
N GLU A 93 -4.25 2.56 -5.74
CA GLU A 93 -4.59 3.82 -5.07
C GLU A 93 -5.20 4.85 -6.03
N CYS A 94 -4.70 4.92 -7.27
CA CYS A 94 -5.30 5.78 -8.30
C CYS A 94 -6.72 5.34 -8.65
N VAL A 95 -6.95 4.04 -8.86
CA VAL A 95 -8.29 3.52 -9.15
C VAL A 95 -9.24 3.80 -7.99
N GLN A 96 -8.80 3.54 -6.75
CA GLN A 96 -9.62 3.79 -5.57
C GLN A 96 -9.97 5.28 -5.44
N SER A 97 -9.01 6.17 -5.66
CA SER A 97 -9.26 7.62 -5.68
C SER A 97 -10.30 8.04 -6.73
N LEU A 98 -10.26 7.44 -7.93
CA LEU A 98 -11.24 7.70 -8.98
C LEU A 98 -12.65 7.21 -8.61
N VAL A 99 -12.75 6.08 -7.89
CA VAL A 99 -14.03 5.58 -7.35
C VAL A 99 -14.57 6.54 -6.30
N GLU A 100 -13.75 6.96 -5.34
CA GLU A 100 -14.14 7.90 -4.28
C GLU A 100 -14.59 9.27 -4.82
N MET A 101 -13.97 9.72 -5.92
CA MET A 101 -14.38 10.96 -6.60
C MET A 101 -15.63 10.80 -7.48
N GLY A 102 -16.16 9.58 -7.63
CA GLY A 102 -17.30 9.29 -8.52
C GLY A 102 -16.96 9.33 -10.00
N ALA A 103 -15.68 9.42 -10.37
CA ALA A 103 -15.23 9.34 -11.76
C ALA A 103 -15.37 7.91 -12.33
N LEU A 104 -15.24 6.91 -11.46
CA LEU A 104 -15.55 5.51 -11.73
C LEU A 104 -16.74 5.07 -10.87
N THR A 105 -17.68 4.32 -11.48
CA THR A 105 -18.84 3.74 -10.79
C THR A 105 -18.98 2.27 -11.12
N GLY A 106 -19.53 1.48 -10.21
CA GLY A 106 -19.70 0.04 -10.36
C GLY A 106 -19.03 -0.74 -9.24
N VAL A 107 -18.61 -1.96 -9.55
CA VAL A 107 -17.90 -2.83 -8.62
C VAL A 107 -16.56 -3.28 -9.24
N ARG A 108 -15.62 -3.74 -8.43
CA ARG A 108 -14.33 -4.27 -8.88
C ARG A 108 -14.52 -5.29 -10.01
N GLY A 109 -13.84 -5.10 -11.12
CA GLY A 109 -13.98 -5.89 -12.34
C GLY A 109 -15.09 -5.48 -13.29
N GLN A 110 -15.92 -4.48 -12.95
CA GLN A 110 -17.05 -4.01 -13.76
C GLN A 110 -17.27 -2.50 -13.59
N TYR A 111 -16.20 -1.72 -13.52
CA TYR A 111 -16.30 -0.28 -13.45
C TYR A 111 -16.70 0.35 -14.79
N ARG A 112 -17.33 1.53 -14.69
CA ARG A 112 -17.68 2.39 -15.83
C ARG A 112 -17.20 3.80 -15.57
N LEU A 113 -16.62 4.42 -16.58
CA LEU A 113 -16.17 5.80 -16.52
C LEU A 113 -17.36 6.75 -16.64
N GLN A 114 -17.45 7.73 -15.74
CA GLN A 114 -18.50 8.76 -15.71
C GLN A 114 -17.98 10.10 -16.22
N THR A 115 -16.67 10.30 -16.28
CA THR A 115 -16.02 11.56 -16.58
C THR A 115 -15.03 11.34 -17.71
N ALA A 116 -14.89 12.31 -18.63
CA ALA A 116 -13.90 12.21 -19.71
C ALA A 116 -12.47 12.12 -19.14
N VAL A 117 -11.64 11.23 -19.68
CA VAL A 117 -10.27 10.96 -19.18
C VAL A 117 -9.42 12.24 -19.19
N GLU A 118 -9.60 13.10 -20.17
CA GLU A 118 -8.87 14.36 -20.35
C GLU A 118 -9.12 15.38 -19.24
N THR A 119 -10.22 15.21 -18.50
CA THR A 119 -10.59 16.10 -17.39
C THR A 119 -10.16 15.56 -16.03
N LEU A 120 -9.63 14.34 -15.98
CA LEU A 120 -9.17 13.72 -14.75
C LEU A 120 -7.86 14.37 -14.28
N GLN A 121 -7.89 14.95 -13.10
CA GLN A 121 -6.70 15.44 -12.43
C GLN A 121 -6.20 14.39 -11.44
N MET A 122 -5.14 13.70 -11.83
CA MET A 122 -4.52 12.69 -10.97
C MET A 122 -3.31 13.26 -10.24
N PRO A 123 -3.19 13.03 -8.93
CA PRO A 123 -2.01 13.43 -8.19
C PRO A 123 -0.75 12.74 -8.74
N PRO A 124 0.39 13.44 -8.80
CA PRO A 124 1.59 12.94 -9.48
C PRO A 124 2.36 11.88 -8.70
N THR A 125 2.03 11.64 -7.44
CA THR A 125 2.73 10.68 -6.57
C THR A 125 1.74 9.90 -5.70
N VAL A 126 2.11 8.70 -5.30
CA VAL A 126 1.31 7.87 -4.39
C VAL A 126 1.02 8.59 -3.06
N GLN A 127 1.99 9.35 -2.53
CA GLN A 127 1.80 10.13 -1.31
C GLN A 127 0.73 11.21 -1.50
N ALA A 128 0.70 11.87 -2.66
CA ALA A 128 -0.30 12.87 -2.96
C ALA A 128 -1.70 12.26 -3.15
N VAL A 129 -1.79 11.05 -3.73
CA VAL A 129 -3.06 10.29 -3.80
C VAL A 129 -3.56 9.96 -2.41
N LEU A 130 -2.71 9.35 -1.57
CA LEU A 130 -3.06 8.99 -0.20
C LEU A 130 -3.48 10.21 0.63
N ALA A 131 -2.72 11.32 0.55
CA ALA A 131 -3.07 12.56 1.23
C ALA A 131 -4.44 13.07 0.79
N SER A 132 -4.71 13.08 -0.52
CA SER A 132 -6.01 13.48 -1.08
C SER A 132 -7.16 12.57 -0.61
N ARG A 133 -6.92 11.26 -0.48
CA ARG A 133 -7.90 10.29 0.05
C ARG A 133 -8.16 10.55 1.54
N ILE A 134 -7.11 10.72 2.34
CA ILE A 134 -7.22 11.03 3.77
C ILE A 134 -7.96 12.36 3.99
N ASP A 135 -7.73 13.36 3.14
CA ASP A 135 -8.39 14.67 3.26
C ASP A 135 -9.89 14.62 2.97
N ARG A 136 -10.37 13.61 2.22
CA ARG A 136 -11.80 13.36 1.96
C ARG A 136 -12.51 12.56 3.05
N LEU A 137 -11.77 11.96 3.98
CA LEU A 137 -12.39 11.25 5.11
C LEU A 137 -13.21 12.23 5.98
N GLU A 138 -14.29 11.71 6.55
CA GLU A 138 -15.02 12.42 7.59
C GLU A 138 -14.09 12.76 8.77
N PRO A 139 -14.29 13.91 9.44
CA PRO A 139 -13.39 14.36 10.50
C PRO A 139 -13.16 13.33 11.63
N GLU A 140 -14.17 12.53 11.94
CA GLU A 140 -14.08 11.47 12.96
C GLU A 140 -13.20 10.32 12.51
N ASP A 141 -13.37 9.86 11.26
CA ASP A 141 -12.60 8.78 10.67
C ASP A 141 -11.13 9.20 10.47
N LYS A 142 -10.91 10.46 10.09
CA LYS A 142 -9.54 11.03 10.00
C LYS A 142 -8.84 11.04 11.36
N ARG A 143 -9.52 11.43 12.44
CA ARG A 143 -8.96 11.39 13.80
C ARG A 143 -8.66 9.96 14.24
N LEU A 144 -9.55 9.03 13.93
CA LEU A 144 -9.38 7.63 14.25
C LEU A 144 -8.15 7.05 13.51
N LEU A 145 -8.00 7.35 12.22
CA LEU A 145 -6.84 6.94 11.44
C LEU A 145 -5.54 7.55 11.99
N GLN A 146 -5.56 8.81 12.43
CA GLN A 146 -4.44 9.46 13.08
C GLN A 146 -4.06 8.77 14.41
N ALA A 147 -5.05 8.44 15.24
CA ALA A 147 -4.81 7.69 16.49
C ALA A 147 -4.21 6.31 16.20
N ALA A 148 -4.75 5.59 15.23
CA ALA A 148 -4.25 4.30 14.78
C ALA A 148 -2.80 4.38 14.28
N SER A 149 -2.43 5.43 13.54
CA SER A 149 -1.08 5.62 13.00
C SER A 149 0.01 5.79 14.08
N VAL A 150 -0.36 6.27 15.25
CA VAL A 150 0.56 6.41 16.39
C VAL A 150 0.88 5.05 17.02
N ILE A 151 -0.05 4.11 16.97
CA ILE A 151 0.14 2.74 17.48
C ILE A 151 1.11 1.97 16.56
N GLY A 152 0.96 2.14 15.26
CA GLY A 152 1.77 1.47 14.24
C GLY A 152 0.98 0.52 13.36
N LYS A 153 1.65 -0.50 12.82
CA LYS A 153 1.07 -1.43 11.83
C LYS A 153 0.04 -2.37 12.45
N ASP A 154 0.37 -2.95 13.59
CA ASP A 154 -0.52 -3.84 14.33
C ASP A 154 -1.25 -3.03 15.38
N ILE A 155 -2.57 -2.90 15.24
CA ILE A 155 -3.41 -2.03 16.06
C ILE A 155 -4.29 -2.88 16.99
N PRO A 156 -3.86 -3.20 18.22
CA PRO A 156 -4.70 -3.88 19.18
C PRO A 156 -5.92 -3.01 19.52
N PHE A 157 -7.13 -3.57 19.38
CA PHE A 157 -8.38 -2.85 19.61
C PHE A 157 -8.39 -2.18 20.99
N ALA A 158 -7.96 -2.88 22.05
CA ALA A 158 -7.94 -2.34 23.40
C ALA A 158 -7.03 -1.11 23.56
N LEU A 159 -5.93 -1.04 22.80
CA LEU A 159 -5.04 0.12 22.82
C LEU A 159 -5.66 1.29 22.07
N LEU A 160 -6.26 1.03 20.93
CA LEU A 160 -6.94 2.06 20.14
C LEU A 160 -8.15 2.63 20.92
N ASP A 161 -8.94 1.78 21.57
CA ASP A 161 -10.06 2.18 22.43
C ASP A 161 -9.60 3.11 23.56
N ALA A 162 -8.48 2.79 24.20
CA ALA A 162 -7.94 3.61 25.29
C ALA A 162 -7.45 5.00 24.85
N ILE A 163 -7.01 5.17 23.58
CA ILE A 163 -6.46 6.45 23.09
C ILE A 163 -7.42 7.23 22.20
N ALA A 164 -8.40 6.58 21.60
CA ALA A 164 -9.35 7.25 20.69
C ALA A 164 -10.38 8.12 21.43
N GLU A 165 -10.59 7.89 22.74
CA GLU A 165 -11.56 8.60 23.57
C GLU A 165 -12.98 8.64 22.95
N LEU A 166 -13.36 7.56 22.24
CA LEU A 166 -14.65 7.41 21.57
C LEU A 166 -15.48 6.31 22.23
N PRO A 167 -16.82 6.40 22.20
CA PRO A 167 -17.68 5.26 22.56
C PRO A 167 -17.35 4.04 21.70
N GLU A 168 -17.35 2.85 22.29
CA GLU A 168 -16.98 1.60 21.60
C GLU A 168 -17.75 1.38 20.29
N GLU A 169 -19.05 1.70 20.28
CA GLU A 169 -19.90 1.57 19.09
C GLU A 169 -19.44 2.51 17.96
N THR A 170 -19.08 3.76 18.30
CA THR A 170 -18.53 4.75 17.34
C THR A 170 -17.19 4.29 16.81
N LEU A 171 -16.32 3.79 17.69
CA LEU A 171 -15.00 3.25 17.31
C LEU A 171 -15.14 2.09 16.33
N ARG A 172 -15.98 1.10 16.62
CA ARG A 172 -16.23 -0.05 15.72
C ARG A 172 -16.80 0.38 14.39
N SER A 173 -17.75 1.31 14.38
CA SER A 173 -18.32 1.84 13.14
C SER A 173 -17.29 2.59 12.30
N GLY A 174 -16.42 3.39 12.92
CA GLY A 174 -15.31 4.09 12.26
C GLY A 174 -14.30 3.11 11.67
N LEU A 175 -13.92 2.06 12.41
CA LEU A 175 -13.02 1.02 11.90
C LEU A 175 -13.61 0.31 10.68
N MET A 176 -14.89 -0.04 10.69
CA MET A 176 -15.56 -0.64 9.52
C MET A 176 -15.56 0.30 8.31
N ARG A 177 -15.75 1.61 8.50
CA ARG A 177 -15.64 2.58 7.39
C ARG A 177 -14.22 2.69 6.84
N LEU A 178 -13.20 2.77 7.72
CA LEU A 178 -11.80 2.80 7.32
C LEU A 178 -11.36 1.51 6.61
N GLN A 179 -11.88 0.36 7.05
CA GLN A 179 -11.65 -0.93 6.39
C GLN A 179 -12.32 -0.98 5.02
N SER A 180 -13.57 -0.51 4.91
CA SER A 180 -14.28 -0.44 3.62
C SER A 180 -13.61 0.52 2.63
N ALA A 181 -12.92 1.55 3.14
CA ALA A 181 -12.12 2.48 2.35
C ALA A 181 -10.67 2.01 2.14
N GLU A 182 -10.35 0.78 2.54
CA GLU A 182 -9.02 0.16 2.35
C GLU A 182 -7.86 0.93 3.01
N PHE A 183 -8.12 1.67 4.11
CA PHE A 183 -7.06 2.29 4.91
C PHE A 183 -6.48 1.36 5.98
N ILE A 184 -7.26 0.40 6.42
CA ILE A 184 -6.88 -0.61 7.43
C ILE A 184 -7.37 -1.99 6.99
N TYR A 185 -6.71 -3.04 7.48
CA TYR A 185 -7.04 -4.45 7.21
C TYR A 185 -7.13 -5.21 8.53
N GLU A 186 -7.93 -6.30 8.56
CA GLU A 186 -7.93 -7.27 9.64
C GLU A 186 -6.71 -8.19 9.62
#